data_b21b59ae312634dfb11824cb8feca336
#
_entry.id   b21b59ae312634dfb11824cb8feca336
#
_cell.length_a   1.000
_cell.length_b   1.000
_cell.length_c   1.000
_cell.angle_alpha   90.00
_cell.angle_beta   90.00
_cell.angle_gamma   90.00
#
_symmetry.space_group_name_H-M   'P 1'
#
loop_
_entity.id
_entity.type
_entity.pdbx_description
1 polymer ?
#
loop_
_entity_poly.entity_id
_entity_poly.type
_entity_poly.pdbx_seq_one_letter_code
_entity_poly.pdbx_strand_id
1 'polypeptide(L)'
;MQKMVITIDGPAGAGKTTVSRGLADRLGYRYIDTGALYRGVALAARKAGVSIDDDSGLEGLCVTLRLRFVRDAVGCRLYNGGEDIESKIRTPQMSMLASAISARPVVRRFLLEVQRQFGREKGAVFEGRDMGTVVFPDADVKFFLEAPLEVRARRRHRELAGCSDQTLDAVLKDMQQRDYNDQTRDLAP
;
A
#
# COMPACT_ATOMS: atom_id res chain seq x y z
N MET A 1 11.37 -25.96 5.17
CA MET A 1 11.90 -24.62 5.53
C MET A 1 10.95 -23.93 6.49
N GLN A 2 11.48 -23.28 7.53
CA GLN A 2 10.67 -22.47 8.44
C GLN A 2 10.06 -21.28 7.67
N LYS A 3 8.76 -21.04 7.79
CA LYS A 3 8.07 -19.92 7.16
C LYS A 3 8.54 -18.60 7.79
N MET A 4 8.76 -17.59 6.99
CA MET A 4 9.29 -16.27 7.38
C MET A 4 8.27 -15.16 7.12
N VAL A 5 8.44 -14.03 7.82
CA VAL A 5 7.91 -12.73 7.47
C VAL A 5 9.03 -11.94 6.78
N ILE A 6 8.80 -11.54 5.55
CA ILE A 6 9.76 -10.76 4.75
C ILE A 6 9.13 -9.40 4.45
N THR A 7 9.87 -8.32 4.68
CA THR A 7 9.40 -6.96 4.37
C THR A 7 10.23 -6.33 3.28
N ILE A 8 9.57 -5.63 2.35
CA ILE A 8 10.20 -4.86 1.28
C ILE A 8 9.60 -3.46 1.30
N ASP A 9 10.35 -2.52 1.87
CA ASP A 9 9.97 -1.13 2.00
C ASP A 9 10.66 -0.27 0.94
N GLY A 10 10.26 0.99 0.81
CA GLY A 10 10.85 1.96 -0.09
C GLY A 10 9.83 2.85 -0.80
N PRO A 11 10.28 3.91 -1.50
CA PRO A 11 9.41 4.91 -2.08
C PRO A 11 8.54 4.37 -3.24
N ALA A 12 7.55 5.17 -3.68
CA ALA A 12 6.70 4.83 -4.81
C ALA A 12 7.54 4.64 -6.09
N GLY A 13 7.21 3.66 -6.93
CA GLY A 13 7.90 3.41 -8.21
C GLY A 13 9.30 2.82 -8.10
N ALA A 14 9.78 2.45 -6.90
CA ALA A 14 11.11 1.83 -6.72
C ALA A 14 11.22 0.42 -7.33
N GLY A 15 10.09 -0.23 -7.67
CA GLY A 15 10.06 -1.59 -8.21
C GLY A 15 9.70 -2.66 -7.18
N LYS A 16 9.27 -2.24 -5.98
CA LYS A 16 8.91 -3.16 -4.89
C LYS A 16 7.94 -4.25 -5.32
N THR A 17 6.86 -3.89 -6.02
CA THR A 17 5.82 -4.85 -6.44
C THR A 17 6.39 -5.99 -7.27
N THR A 18 7.27 -5.68 -8.22
CA THR A 18 7.92 -6.68 -9.06
C THR A 18 8.79 -7.63 -8.25
N VAL A 19 9.61 -7.07 -7.35
CA VAL A 19 10.52 -7.86 -6.49
C VAL A 19 9.71 -8.68 -5.49
N SER A 20 8.73 -8.06 -4.82
CA SER A 20 7.91 -8.73 -3.79
C SER A 20 7.10 -9.89 -4.35
N ARG A 21 6.46 -9.71 -5.50
CA ARG A 21 5.72 -10.79 -6.17
C ARG A 21 6.64 -11.92 -6.62
N GLY A 22 7.74 -11.58 -7.31
CA GLY A 22 8.69 -12.59 -7.77
C GLY A 22 9.33 -13.37 -6.62
N LEU A 23 9.60 -12.73 -5.49
CA LEU A 23 10.11 -13.40 -4.29
C LEU A 23 9.02 -14.29 -3.66
N ALA A 24 7.79 -13.78 -3.50
CA ALA A 24 6.69 -14.55 -2.94
C ALA A 24 6.38 -15.81 -3.77
N ASP A 25 6.35 -15.68 -5.10
CA ASP A 25 6.11 -16.80 -5.99
C ASP A 25 7.22 -17.86 -5.90
N ARG A 26 8.49 -17.46 -5.85
CA ARG A 26 9.64 -18.40 -5.73
C ARG A 26 9.66 -19.15 -4.40
N LEU A 27 9.19 -18.50 -3.32
CA LEU A 27 9.13 -19.10 -1.99
C LEU A 27 7.82 -19.85 -1.71
N GLY A 28 6.81 -19.72 -2.56
CA GLY A 28 5.46 -20.20 -2.29
C GLY A 28 4.78 -19.44 -1.15
N TYR A 29 5.13 -18.16 -0.95
CA TYR A 29 4.63 -17.29 0.09
C TYR A 29 3.46 -16.44 -0.41
N ARG A 30 2.69 -15.88 0.53
CA ARG A 30 1.67 -14.87 0.23
C ARG A 30 2.33 -13.53 -0.07
N TYR A 31 1.90 -12.86 -1.12
CA TYR A 31 2.24 -11.46 -1.39
C TYR A 31 1.18 -10.53 -0.81
N ILE A 32 1.58 -9.54 -0.02
CA ILE A 32 0.71 -8.58 0.66
C ILE A 32 1.10 -7.14 0.27
N ASP A 33 0.28 -6.50 -0.58
CA ASP A 33 0.38 -5.08 -0.94
C ASP A 33 -0.30 -4.22 0.14
N THR A 34 0.45 -3.73 1.12
CA THR A 34 -0.14 -2.92 2.19
C THR A 34 -0.63 -1.56 1.69
N GLY A 35 -0.05 -1.02 0.62
CA GLY A 35 -0.56 0.16 -0.04
C GLY A 35 -1.98 -0.02 -0.60
N ALA A 36 -2.36 -1.24 -0.98
CA ALA A 36 -3.73 -1.54 -1.38
C ALA A 36 -4.71 -1.39 -0.22
N LEU A 37 -4.31 -1.71 1.02
CA LEU A 37 -5.16 -1.54 2.19
C LEU A 37 -5.49 -0.07 2.42
N TYR A 38 -4.49 0.83 2.38
CA TYR A 38 -4.71 2.27 2.49
C TYR A 38 -5.61 2.80 1.36
N ARG A 39 -5.41 2.32 0.13
CA ARG A 39 -6.30 2.66 -1.00
C ARG A 39 -7.71 2.11 -0.81
N GLY A 40 -7.87 0.96 -0.15
CA GLY A 40 -9.18 0.39 0.21
C GLY A 40 -9.94 1.28 1.20
N VAL A 41 -9.25 1.76 2.25
CA VAL A 41 -9.82 2.74 3.20
C VAL A 41 -10.19 4.03 2.48
N ALA A 42 -9.29 4.56 1.63
CA ALA A 42 -9.53 5.78 0.86
C ALA A 42 -10.75 5.66 -0.07
N LEU A 43 -10.92 4.51 -0.74
CA LEU A 43 -12.10 4.24 -1.57
C LEU A 43 -13.38 4.21 -0.73
N ALA A 44 -13.34 3.58 0.43
CA ALA A 44 -14.48 3.49 1.34
C ALA A 44 -14.86 4.89 1.88
N ALA A 45 -13.88 5.69 2.31
CA ALA A 45 -14.10 7.06 2.77
C ALA A 45 -14.76 7.91 1.68
N ARG A 46 -14.24 7.83 0.45
CA ARG A 46 -14.84 8.53 -0.69
C ARG A 46 -16.29 8.08 -0.99
N LYS A 47 -16.56 6.77 -0.95
CA LYS A 47 -17.92 6.24 -1.16
C LYS A 47 -18.89 6.68 -0.07
N ALA A 48 -18.45 6.78 1.17
CA ALA A 48 -19.24 7.19 2.32
C ALA A 48 -19.34 8.72 2.49
N GLY A 49 -18.64 9.52 1.67
CA GLY A 49 -18.58 10.97 1.81
C GLY A 49 -17.85 11.44 3.07
N VAL A 50 -17.01 10.59 3.68
CA VAL A 50 -16.22 10.91 4.87
C VAL A 50 -14.99 11.71 4.46
N SER A 51 -14.81 12.90 5.05
CA SER A 51 -13.62 13.72 4.83
C SER A 51 -12.38 13.03 5.39
N ILE A 52 -11.23 13.21 4.72
CA ILE A 52 -9.93 12.73 5.23
C ILE A 52 -9.51 13.45 6.52
N ASP A 53 -10.07 14.62 6.81
CA ASP A 53 -9.80 15.40 8.01
C ASP A 53 -10.77 15.11 9.16
N ASP A 54 -11.77 14.27 8.93
CA ASP A 54 -12.73 13.84 9.95
C ASP A 54 -12.26 12.51 10.59
N ASP A 55 -11.45 12.61 11.64
CA ASP A 55 -10.95 11.44 12.37
C ASP A 55 -12.06 10.57 12.97
N SER A 56 -13.13 11.17 13.46
CA SER A 56 -14.27 10.43 14.04
C SER A 56 -15.02 9.65 12.97
N GLY A 57 -15.29 10.29 11.82
CA GLY A 57 -15.91 9.63 10.68
C GLY A 57 -15.04 8.50 10.12
N LEU A 58 -13.72 8.71 10.04
CA LEU A 58 -12.76 7.68 9.63
C LEU A 58 -12.70 6.52 10.61
N GLU A 59 -12.73 6.76 11.91
CA GLU A 59 -12.75 5.71 12.92
C GLU A 59 -14.04 4.87 12.82
N GLY A 60 -15.20 5.52 12.74
CA GLY A 60 -16.48 4.86 12.50
C GLY A 60 -16.50 4.03 11.21
N LEU A 61 -15.90 4.56 10.14
CA LEU A 61 -15.76 3.83 8.87
C LEU A 61 -14.87 2.60 9.02
N CYS A 62 -13.69 2.74 9.65
CA CYS A 62 -12.71 1.66 9.79
C CYS A 62 -13.30 0.41 10.44
N VAL A 63 -14.15 0.55 11.47
CA VAL A 63 -14.77 -0.61 12.15
C VAL A 63 -15.73 -1.39 11.26
N THR A 64 -16.26 -0.77 10.20
CA THR A 64 -17.16 -1.44 9.24
C THR A 64 -16.40 -2.20 8.15
N LEU A 65 -15.12 -1.90 7.94
CA LEU A 65 -14.35 -2.50 6.86
C LEU A 65 -14.02 -3.97 7.13
N ARG A 66 -14.05 -4.76 6.06
CA ARG A 66 -13.71 -6.19 6.06
C ARG A 66 -12.71 -6.47 4.94
N LEU A 67 -11.52 -5.85 5.07
CA LEU A 67 -10.45 -5.93 4.07
C LEU A 67 -9.79 -7.32 4.12
N ARG A 68 -9.73 -7.99 2.98
CA ARG A 68 -9.06 -9.28 2.83
C ARG A 68 -8.41 -9.43 1.47
N PHE A 69 -7.28 -10.10 1.43
CA PHE A 69 -6.66 -10.51 0.18
C PHE A 69 -7.16 -11.90 -0.22
N VAL A 70 -7.59 -12.03 -1.45
CA VAL A 70 -7.99 -13.31 -2.07
C VAL A 70 -7.04 -13.59 -3.21
N ARG A 71 -6.43 -14.78 -3.20
CA ARG A 71 -5.59 -15.25 -4.30
C ARG A 71 -6.45 -16.10 -5.25
N ASP A 72 -6.45 -15.75 -6.51
CA ASP A 72 -7.09 -16.49 -7.59
C ASP A 72 -6.08 -16.79 -8.73
N ALA A 73 -6.56 -17.31 -9.86
CA ALA A 73 -5.73 -17.60 -11.02
C ALA A 73 -5.08 -16.36 -11.67
N VAL A 74 -5.65 -15.18 -11.43
CA VAL A 74 -5.17 -13.90 -11.97
C VAL A 74 -4.15 -13.23 -11.04
N GLY A 75 -4.17 -13.58 -9.75
CA GLY A 75 -3.25 -13.02 -8.76
C GLY A 75 -3.89 -12.78 -7.38
N CYS A 76 -3.29 -11.86 -6.61
CA CYS A 76 -3.79 -11.47 -5.31
C CYS A 76 -4.62 -10.19 -5.43
N ARG A 77 -5.88 -10.22 -5.04
CA ARG A 77 -6.85 -9.13 -5.18
C ARG A 77 -7.39 -8.71 -3.82
N LEU A 78 -7.64 -7.41 -3.64
CA LEU A 78 -8.21 -6.88 -2.41
C LEU A 78 -9.74 -6.83 -2.49
N TYR A 79 -10.37 -7.38 -1.46
CA TYR A 79 -11.82 -7.34 -1.24
C TYR A 79 -12.16 -6.52 0.00
N ASN A 80 -13.30 -5.85 -0.03
CA ASN A 80 -13.96 -5.30 1.15
C ASN A 80 -15.30 -6.02 1.33
N GLY A 81 -15.43 -6.84 2.37
CA GLY A 81 -16.55 -7.76 2.50
C GLY A 81 -16.63 -8.72 1.32
N GLY A 82 -17.71 -8.68 0.56
CA GLY A 82 -17.92 -9.48 -0.66
C GLY A 82 -17.50 -8.79 -1.96
N GLU A 83 -17.18 -7.49 -1.93
CA GLU A 83 -16.88 -6.69 -3.11
C GLU A 83 -15.39 -6.77 -3.47
N ASP A 84 -15.08 -7.15 -4.70
CA ASP A 84 -13.76 -6.98 -5.30
C ASP A 84 -13.52 -5.49 -5.60
N ILE A 85 -12.53 -4.91 -4.94
CA ILE A 85 -12.20 -3.49 -5.09
C ILE A 85 -10.88 -3.25 -5.84
N GLU A 86 -10.19 -4.30 -6.29
CA GLU A 86 -8.84 -4.22 -6.85
C GLU A 86 -8.72 -3.21 -8.00
N SER A 87 -9.62 -3.27 -9.00
CA SER A 87 -9.57 -2.34 -10.14
C SER A 87 -9.91 -0.89 -9.72
N LYS A 88 -10.79 -0.72 -8.73
CA LYS A 88 -11.25 0.59 -8.25
C LYS A 88 -10.18 1.36 -7.47
N ILE A 89 -9.20 0.66 -6.92
CA ILE A 89 -8.13 1.25 -6.11
C ILE A 89 -6.83 1.53 -6.87
N ARG A 90 -6.74 1.19 -8.16
CA ARG A 90 -5.50 1.31 -8.97
C ARG A 90 -5.40 2.60 -9.79
N THR A 91 -6.12 3.65 -9.41
CA THR A 91 -6.09 4.94 -10.10
C THR A 91 -5.07 5.91 -9.47
N PRO A 92 -4.54 6.90 -10.23
CA PRO A 92 -3.71 7.96 -9.68
C PRO A 92 -4.39 8.70 -8.52
N GLN A 93 -5.67 9.04 -8.70
CA GLN A 93 -6.47 9.70 -7.67
C GLN A 93 -6.53 8.91 -6.36
N MET A 94 -6.74 7.59 -6.44
CA MET A 94 -6.73 6.74 -5.25
C MET A 94 -5.35 6.66 -4.60
N SER A 95 -4.29 6.76 -5.38
CA SER A 95 -2.93 6.76 -4.85
C SER A 95 -2.63 8.03 -4.05
N MET A 96 -3.08 9.20 -4.51
CA MET A 96 -2.94 10.47 -3.78
C MET A 96 -3.81 10.49 -2.52
N LEU A 97 -5.06 10.05 -2.62
CA LEU A 97 -5.96 9.99 -1.47
C LEU A 97 -5.44 9.01 -0.40
N ALA A 98 -4.87 7.88 -0.80
CA ALA A 98 -4.25 6.93 0.12
C ALA A 98 -3.00 7.50 0.80
N SER A 99 -2.19 8.32 0.12
CA SER A 99 -1.08 9.02 0.74
C SER A 99 -1.58 9.98 1.83
N ALA A 100 -2.59 10.80 1.53
CA ALA A 100 -3.18 11.72 2.51
C ALA A 100 -3.79 10.97 3.72
N ILE A 101 -4.59 9.92 3.47
CA ILE A 101 -5.25 9.16 4.53
C ILE A 101 -4.23 8.35 5.38
N SER A 102 -3.07 8.03 4.82
CA SER A 102 -2.01 7.33 5.55
C SER A 102 -1.34 8.16 6.64
N ALA A 103 -1.53 9.48 6.63
CA ALA A 103 -1.10 10.38 7.70
C ALA A 103 -2.06 10.36 8.91
N ARG A 104 -3.29 9.83 8.76
CA ARG A 104 -4.31 9.86 9.85
C ARG A 104 -4.04 8.77 10.87
N PRO A 105 -3.87 9.14 12.16
CA PRO A 105 -3.55 8.17 13.22
C PRO A 105 -4.60 7.06 13.39
N VAL A 106 -5.87 7.39 13.25
CA VAL A 106 -6.99 6.42 13.38
C VAL A 106 -6.92 5.34 12.31
N VAL A 107 -6.61 5.71 11.06
CA VAL A 107 -6.46 4.77 9.96
C VAL A 107 -5.21 3.90 10.14
N ARG A 108 -4.10 4.50 10.58
CA ARG A 108 -2.87 3.74 10.83
C ARG A 108 -3.05 2.70 11.94
N ARG A 109 -3.70 3.08 13.06
CA ARG A 109 -3.99 2.11 14.14
C ARG A 109 -4.82 0.94 13.64
N PHE A 110 -5.90 1.22 12.91
CA PHE A 110 -6.74 0.18 12.32
C PHE A 110 -5.94 -0.75 11.38
N LEU A 111 -5.21 -0.17 10.43
CA LEU A 111 -4.47 -0.97 9.45
C LEU A 111 -3.25 -1.68 10.05
N LEU A 112 -2.66 -1.16 11.13
CA LEU A 112 -1.59 -1.84 11.84
C LEU A 112 -2.06 -3.22 12.34
N GLU A 113 -3.24 -3.28 12.96
CA GLU A 113 -3.82 -4.54 13.43
C GLU A 113 -4.15 -5.50 12.27
N VAL A 114 -4.75 -4.99 11.20
CA VAL A 114 -5.06 -5.76 9.99
C VAL A 114 -3.79 -6.34 9.37
N GLN A 115 -2.72 -5.55 9.25
CA GLN A 115 -1.44 -5.99 8.68
C GLN A 115 -0.77 -7.04 9.56
N ARG A 116 -0.72 -6.82 10.87
CA ARG A 116 -0.16 -7.78 11.83
C ARG A 116 -0.91 -9.11 11.81
N GLN A 117 -2.23 -9.06 11.66
CA GLN A 117 -3.04 -10.28 11.52
C GLN A 117 -2.62 -11.10 10.30
N PHE A 118 -2.32 -10.46 9.16
CA PHE A 118 -1.80 -11.17 7.98
C PHE A 118 -0.42 -11.80 8.20
N GLY A 119 0.39 -11.28 9.12
CA GLY A 119 1.72 -11.81 9.43
C GLY A 119 1.75 -13.00 10.41
N ARG A 120 0.66 -13.26 11.14
CA ARG A 120 0.63 -14.28 12.22
C ARG A 120 1.04 -15.68 11.75
N GLU A 121 0.64 -16.08 10.56
CA GLU A 121 0.94 -17.40 10.02
C GLU A 121 2.31 -17.50 9.34
N LYS A 122 3.06 -16.40 9.31
CA LYS A 122 4.30 -16.29 8.52
C LYS A 122 4.09 -16.71 7.04
N GLY A 123 5.16 -16.99 6.30
CA GLY A 123 5.06 -17.33 4.89
C GLY A 123 4.45 -16.20 4.07
N ALA A 124 4.88 -14.96 4.31
CA ALA A 124 4.38 -13.78 3.63
C ALA A 124 5.50 -12.79 3.30
N VAL A 125 5.38 -12.15 2.14
CA VAL A 125 6.18 -11.01 1.69
C VAL A 125 5.30 -9.77 1.72
N PHE A 126 5.65 -8.83 2.56
CA PHE A 126 4.94 -7.56 2.71
C PHE A 126 5.63 -6.45 1.94
N GLU A 127 4.88 -5.74 1.14
CA GLU A 127 5.32 -4.53 0.46
C GLU A 127 4.74 -3.30 1.14
N GLY A 128 5.60 -2.30 1.48
CA GLY A 128 5.12 -1.08 2.14
C GLY A 128 6.08 0.09 2.14
N ARG A 129 6.09 0.82 3.29
CA ARG A 129 6.98 1.94 3.59
C ARG A 129 7.67 1.76 4.94
N ASP A 130 6.95 1.18 5.88
CA ASP A 130 7.30 1.06 7.29
C ASP A 130 7.05 -0.36 7.82
N MET A 131 7.04 -1.33 6.91
CA MET A 131 6.77 -2.73 7.28
C MET A 131 7.83 -3.28 8.20
N GLY A 132 9.11 -3.06 7.89
CA GLY A 132 10.24 -3.57 8.67
C GLY A 132 10.62 -2.71 9.87
N THR A 133 10.06 -1.51 10.02
CA THR A 133 10.36 -0.60 11.13
C THR A 133 9.25 -0.52 12.16
N VAL A 134 7.99 -0.47 11.71
CA VAL A 134 6.82 -0.24 12.59
C VAL A 134 5.88 -1.43 12.65
N VAL A 135 5.54 -2.02 11.49
CA VAL A 135 4.53 -3.09 11.44
C VAL A 135 5.09 -4.41 11.95
N PHE A 136 6.26 -4.80 11.43
CA PHE A 136 6.98 -6.03 11.78
C PHE A 136 8.45 -5.71 12.15
N PRO A 137 8.69 -5.05 13.30
CA PRO A 137 10.05 -4.74 13.72
C PRO A 137 10.93 -6.00 13.91
N ASP A 138 10.27 -7.14 14.16
CA ASP A 138 10.92 -8.45 14.32
C ASP A 138 10.79 -9.33 13.05
N ALA A 139 10.57 -8.74 11.86
CA ALA A 139 10.55 -9.48 10.61
C ALA A 139 11.85 -10.26 10.41
N ASP A 140 11.74 -11.50 9.92
CA ASP A 140 12.88 -12.40 9.72
C ASP A 140 13.87 -11.84 8.68
N VAL A 141 13.37 -11.13 7.65
CA VAL A 141 14.19 -10.47 6.62
C VAL A 141 13.57 -9.13 6.24
N LYS A 142 14.40 -8.09 6.14
CA LYS A 142 13.97 -6.74 5.80
C LYS A 142 14.82 -6.19 4.66
N PHE A 143 14.14 -5.66 3.65
CA PHE A 143 14.77 -4.96 2.53
C PHE A 143 14.23 -3.53 2.43
N PHE A 144 15.09 -2.61 2.07
CA PHE A 144 14.70 -1.27 1.66
C PHE A 144 15.15 -1.06 0.21
N LEU A 145 14.19 -0.84 -0.70
CA LEU A 145 14.44 -0.74 -2.13
C LEU A 145 14.32 0.72 -2.58
N GLU A 146 15.42 1.27 -3.08
CA GLU A 146 15.51 2.64 -3.57
C GLU A 146 15.74 2.71 -5.08
N ALA A 147 15.34 3.83 -5.66
CA ALA A 147 15.72 4.25 -7.00
C ALA A 147 15.60 5.78 -7.09
N PRO A 148 16.44 6.45 -7.91
CA PRO A 148 16.34 7.89 -8.13
C PRO A 148 14.94 8.32 -8.57
N LEU A 149 14.50 9.51 -8.13
CA LEU A 149 13.14 10.00 -8.37
C LEU A 149 12.81 10.03 -9.87
N GLU A 150 13.74 10.47 -10.71
CA GLU A 150 13.57 10.57 -12.16
C GLU A 150 13.35 9.19 -12.80
N VAL A 151 14.06 8.16 -12.31
CA VAL A 151 13.92 6.78 -12.77
C VAL A 151 12.52 6.26 -12.38
N ARG A 152 12.09 6.53 -11.16
CA ARG A 152 10.77 6.14 -10.65
C ARG A 152 9.65 6.85 -11.41
N ALA A 153 9.79 8.15 -11.67
CA ALA A 153 8.83 8.94 -12.42
C ALA A 153 8.68 8.43 -13.88
N ARG A 154 9.79 8.11 -14.56
CA ARG A 154 9.75 7.52 -15.91
C ARG A 154 9.07 6.14 -15.94
N ARG A 155 9.30 5.31 -14.93
CA ARG A 155 8.62 4.02 -14.78
C ARG A 155 7.12 4.23 -14.60
N ARG A 156 6.74 5.13 -13.68
CA ARG A 156 5.36 5.43 -13.39
C ARG A 156 4.62 6.05 -14.57
N HIS A 157 5.25 6.97 -15.29
CA HIS A 157 4.67 7.56 -16.50
C HIS A 157 4.38 6.49 -17.56
N ARG A 158 5.30 5.51 -17.75
CA ARG A 158 5.07 4.38 -18.67
C ARG A 158 3.93 3.47 -18.21
N GLU A 159 3.80 3.21 -16.91
CA GLU A 159 2.70 2.43 -16.36
C GLU A 159 1.33 3.11 -16.53
N LEU A 160 1.30 4.43 -16.57
CA LEU A 160 0.10 5.25 -16.78
C LEU A 160 -0.25 5.45 -18.26
N ALA A 161 0.67 5.12 -19.19
CA ALA A 161 0.42 5.25 -20.63
C ALA A 161 -0.82 4.43 -21.02
N GLY A 162 -1.78 5.11 -21.66
CA GLY A 162 -3.08 4.54 -22.03
C GLY A 162 -4.16 4.57 -20.96
N CYS A 163 -3.83 4.99 -19.73
CA CYS A 163 -4.80 5.13 -18.63
C CYS A 163 -4.89 6.57 -18.08
N SER A 164 -3.95 7.44 -18.45
CA SER A 164 -3.88 8.83 -18.00
C SER A 164 -3.08 9.66 -18.99
N ASP A 165 -3.52 10.90 -19.22
CA ASP A 165 -2.84 11.90 -20.07
C ASP A 165 -1.82 12.74 -19.27
N GLN A 166 -1.40 12.30 -18.07
CA GLN A 166 -0.42 13.00 -17.27
C GLN A 166 0.93 13.07 -17.98
N THR A 167 1.50 14.27 -18.03
CA THR A 167 2.88 14.47 -18.52
C THR A 167 3.89 13.89 -17.53
N LEU A 168 5.10 13.60 -18.00
CA LEU A 168 6.19 13.14 -17.13
C LEU A 168 6.46 14.11 -15.98
N ASP A 169 6.41 15.43 -16.24
CA ASP A 169 6.62 16.46 -15.22
C ASP A 169 5.51 16.45 -14.16
N ALA A 170 4.25 16.23 -14.56
CA ALA A 170 3.16 16.09 -13.62
C ALA A 170 3.35 14.85 -12.73
N VAL A 171 3.71 13.72 -13.33
CA VAL A 171 4.01 12.47 -12.58
C VAL A 171 5.18 12.69 -11.62
N LEU A 172 6.22 13.38 -12.03
CA LEU A 172 7.40 13.68 -11.20
C LEU A 172 7.00 14.53 -9.98
N LYS A 173 6.21 15.58 -10.17
CA LYS A 173 5.70 16.42 -9.09
C LYS A 173 4.81 15.64 -8.12
N ASP A 174 3.89 14.82 -8.63
CA ASP A 174 3.02 13.99 -7.81
C ASP A 174 3.84 13.02 -6.95
N MET A 175 4.87 12.40 -7.53
CA MET A 175 5.74 11.48 -6.80
C MET A 175 6.60 12.19 -5.76
N GLN A 176 7.13 13.38 -6.08
CA GLN A 176 7.90 14.20 -5.14
C GLN A 176 7.03 14.61 -3.95
N GLN A 177 5.80 15.07 -4.21
CA GLN A 177 4.86 15.43 -3.16
C GLN A 177 4.50 14.22 -2.28
N ARG A 178 4.33 13.07 -2.88
CA ARG A 178 4.05 11.84 -2.16
C ARG A 178 5.21 11.40 -1.28
N ASP A 179 6.44 11.43 -1.80
CA ASP A 179 7.63 11.09 -1.01
C ASP A 179 7.80 12.07 0.15
N TYR A 180 7.56 13.37 -0.08
CA TYR A 180 7.56 14.37 0.97
C TYR A 180 6.51 14.05 2.05
N ASN A 181 5.27 13.76 1.66
CA ASN A 181 4.21 13.39 2.61
C ASN A 181 4.57 12.11 3.41
N ASP A 182 5.14 11.10 2.74
CA ASP A 182 5.54 9.85 3.39
C ASP A 182 6.68 10.09 4.41
N GLN A 183 7.62 11.02 4.13
CA GLN A 183 8.77 11.32 4.99
C GLN A 183 8.48 12.31 6.12
N THR A 184 7.46 13.17 5.98
CA THR A 184 7.17 14.26 6.94
C THR A 184 5.97 13.99 7.82
N ARG A 185 5.29 12.87 7.65
CA ARG A 185 4.16 12.51 8.52
C ARG A 185 4.64 12.20 9.94
N ASP A 186 3.84 12.54 10.94
CA ASP A 186 4.18 12.38 12.37
C ASP A 186 4.34 10.91 12.80
N LEU A 187 3.66 9.99 12.11
CA LEU A 187 3.68 8.56 12.41
C LEU A 187 4.35 7.76 11.30
N ALA A 188 5.40 7.05 11.64
CA ALA A 188 6.15 6.16 10.74
C ALA A 188 6.60 6.90 9.46
N PRO A 189 7.41 7.97 9.59
CA PRO A 189 7.95 8.70 8.45
C PRO A 189 8.84 7.82 7.57
#